data_555a5af1ba4a71620dfb17d0947b4365
#
_entry.id   555a5af1ba4a71620dfb17d0947b4365
#
_cell.length_a   1.000
_cell.length_b   1.000
_cell.length_c   1.000
_cell.angle_alpha   90.00
_cell.angle_beta   90.00
_cell.angle_gamma   90.00
#
_symmetry.space_group_name_H-M   'P 1'
#
loop_
_entity.id
_entity.type
_entity.pdbx_description
1 polymer ?
#
loop_
_entity_poly.entity_id
_entity_poly.type
_entity_poly.pdbx_seq_one_letter_code
_entity_poly.pdbx_strand_id
1 'polypeptide(L)'
;MTSSTVNMVVLVEHLAKALVDAPGEVEVEALEEGGQTILELFVAEDDLGRIIGRQGRMARSLRTIVNAAALRTRKRYQLEIVE
;
A
#
# COMPACT_ATOMS: atom_id res chain seq x y z
N MET A 1 -2.81 16.31 5.27
CA MET A 1 -1.91 15.20 4.88
C MET A 1 -0.52 15.77 4.61
N THR A 2 0.53 15.13 5.12
CA THR A 2 1.90 15.61 4.93
C THR A 2 2.45 15.19 3.56
N SER A 3 3.52 15.88 3.11
CA SER A 3 4.17 15.54 1.85
C SER A 3 4.67 14.09 1.84
N SER A 4 5.21 13.60 2.97
CA SER A 4 5.67 12.22 3.04
C SER A 4 4.51 11.24 2.90
N THR A 5 3.34 11.54 3.48
CA THR A 5 2.17 10.69 3.35
C THR A 5 1.67 10.68 1.90
N VAL A 6 1.63 11.85 1.24
CA VAL A 6 1.27 11.92 -0.18
C VAL A 6 2.21 11.06 -1.01
N ASN A 7 3.52 11.15 -0.75
CA ASN A 7 4.51 10.37 -1.49
C ASN A 7 4.35 8.87 -1.25
N MET A 8 4.01 8.46 -0.02
CA MET A 8 3.78 7.06 0.31
C MET A 8 2.53 6.53 -0.38
N VAL A 9 1.46 7.32 -0.43
CA VAL A 9 0.24 6.97 -1.15
C VAL A 9 0.56 6.75 -2.63
N VAL A 10 1.28 7.68 -3.24
CA VAL A 10 1.66 7.58 -4.66
C VAL A 10 2.51 6.33 -4.91
N LEU A 11 3.45 6.03 -4.02
CA LEU A 11 4.29 4.84 -4.13
C LEU A 11 3.43 3.58 -4.17
N VAL A 12 2.51 3.42 -3.21
CA VAL A 12 1.67 2.24 -3.12
C VAL A 12 0.74 2.15 -4.33
N GLU A 13 0.17 3.28 -4.78
CA GLU A 13 -0.65 3.29 -5.98
C GLU A 13 0.11 2.79 -7.20
N HIS A 14 1.33 3.29 -7.41
CA HIS A 14 2.13 2.89 -8.56
C HIS A 14 2.49 1.41 -8.51
N LEU A 15 2.85 0.90 -7.34
CA LEU A 15 3.19 -0.52 -7.19
C LEU A 15 1.97 -1.40 -7.47
N ALA A 16 0.83 -1.04 -6.91
CA ALA A 16 -0.40 -1.82 -7.09
C ALA A 16 -0.86 -1.79 -8.55
N LYS A 17 -0.85 -0.61 -9.17
CA LYS A 17 -1.28 -0.46 -10.57
C LYS A 17 -0.41 -1.27 -11.54
N ALA A 18 0.85 -1.46 -11.20
CA ALA A 18 1.76 -2.26 -12.02
C ALA A 18 1.47 -3.77 -11.92
N LEU A 19 0.79 -4.20 -10.87
CA LEU A 19 0.55 -5.62 -10.56
C LEU A 19 -0.82 -6.12 -10.96
N VAL A 20 -1.80 -5.23 -11.13
CA VAL A 20 -3.20 -5.61 -11.32
C VAL A 20 -3.63 -5.52 -12.78
N ASP A 21 -4.73 -6.22 -13.11
CA ASP A 21 -5.35 -6.14 -14.43
C ASP A 21 -6.28 -4.95 -14.55
N ALA A 22 -6.82 -4.47 -13.43
CA ALA A 22 -7.76 -3.34 -13.40
C ALA A 22 -7.16 -2.15 -12.64
N PRO A 23 -6.18 -1.44 -13.21
CA PRO A 23 -5.52 -0.34 -12.50
C PRO A 23 -6.47 0.81 -12.14
N GLY A 24 -7.54 0.98 -12.89
CA GLY A 24 -8.55 2.00 -12.57
C GLY A 24 -9.30 1.75 -11.28
N GLU A 25 -9.24 0.53 -10.75
CA GLU A 25 -9.89 0.16 -9.49
C GLU A 25 -8.97 0.31 -8.29
N VAL A 26 -7.70 0.66 -8.51
CA VAL A 26 -6.75 0.83 -7.41
C VAL A 26 -7.01 2.15 -6.69
N GLU A 27 -7.17 2.07 -5.38
CA GLU A 27 -7.29 3.24 -4.51
C GLU A 27 -6.45 3.03 -3.28
N VAL A 28 -5.84 4.10 -2.78
CA VAL A 28 -5.10 4.07 -1.53
C VAL A 28 -5.62 5.19 -0.65
N GLU A 29 -6.01 4.84 0.57
CA GLU A 29 -6.45 5.82 1.55
C GLU A 29 -5.47 5.83 2.73
N ALA A 30 -5.16 7.02 3.21
CA ALA A 30 -4.29 7.18 4.37
C ALA A 30 -5.14 7.50 5.60
N LEU A 31 -4.99 6.69 6.62
CA LEU A 31 -5.73 6.84 7.89
C LEU A 31 -4.73 7.00 9.03
N GLU A 32 -4.80 8.10 9.75
CA GLU A 32 -3.94 8.30 10.91
C GLU A 32 -4.58 7.68 12.14
N GLU A 33 -3.80 6.86 12.85
CA GLU A 33 -4.30 6.13 14.01
C GLU A 33 -3.16 5.80 14.95
N GLY A 34 -3.27 6.26 16.20
CA GLY A 34 -2.30 5.91 17.24
C GLY A 34 -0.85 6.28 16.93
N GLY A 35 -0.63 7.42 16.28
CA GLY A 35 0.71 7.90 15.96
C GLY A 35 1.34 7.26 14.74
N GLN A 36 0.56 6.48 13.99
CA GLN A 36 1.00 5.91 12.73
C GLN A 36 -0.01 6.22 11.64
N THR A 37 0.41 6.05 10.39
CA THR A 37 -0.48 6.21 9.25
C THR A 37 -0.68 4.83 8.62
N ILE A 38 -1.93 4.43 8.48
CA ILE A 38 -2.28 3.18 7.81
C ILE A 38 -2.61 3.53 6.37
N LEU A 39 -1.92 2.88 5.44
CA LEU A 39 -2.18 3.02 4.02
C LEU A 39 -3.07 1.86 3.61
N GLU A 40 -4.34 2.14 3.40
CA GLU A 40 -5.31 1.12 3.02
C GLU A 40 -5.35 1.01 1.51
N LEU A 41 -5.01 -0.17 1.01
CA LEU A 41 -5.00 -0.46 -0.41
C LEU A 41 -6.25 -1.22 -0.81
N PHE A 42 -6.98 -0.64 -1.77
CA PHE A 42 -8.17 -1.25 -2.37
C PHE A 42 -7.87 -1.60 -3.81
N VAL A 43 -8.24 -2.79 -4.22
CA VAL A 43 -8.10 -3.24 -5.62
C VAL A 43 -9.37 -3.97 -6.02
N ALA A 44 -9.53 -4.23 -7.32
CA ALA A 44 -10.64 -5.04 -7.80
C ALA A 44 -10.59 -6.42 -7.14
N GLU A 45 -11.75 -6.98 -6.84
CA GLU A 45 -11.83 -8.28 -6.17
C GLU A 45 -11.04 -9.36 -6.91
N ASP A 46 -11.12 -9.36 -8.22
CA ASP A 46 -10.40 -10.34 -9.06
C ASP A 46 -8.88 -10.17 -9.00
N ASP A 47 -8.40 -9.01 -8.60
CA ASP A 47 -6.96 -8.73 -8.50
C ASP A 47 -6.40 -8.99 -7.10
N LEU A 48 -7.26 -9.21 -6.12
CA LEU A 48 -6.85 -9.34 -4.73
C LEU A 48 -5.85 -10.48 -4.52
N GLY A 49 -6.11 -11.63 -5.14
CA GLY A 49 -5.19 -12.77 -5.04
C GLY A 49 -3.81 -12.48 -5.58
N ARG A 50 -3.73 -11.63 -6.61
CA ARG A 50 -2.45 -11.22 -7.20
C ARG A 50 -1.67 -10.30 -6.27
N ILE A 51 -2.36 -9.39 -5.61
CA ILE A 51 -1.76 -8.46 -4.64
C ILE A 51 -1.25 -9.21 -3.41
N ILE A 52 -2.02 -10.20 -2.93
CA ILE A 52 -1.60 -11.01 -1.79
C ILE A 52 -0.47 -11.94 -2.20
N GLY A 53 -0.61 -12.57 -3.37
CA GLY A 53 0.36 -13.49 -3.90
C GLY A 53 0.30 -14.86 -3.24
N ARG A 54 1.06 -15.80 -3.80
CA ARG A 54 1.12 -17.15 -3.28
C ARG A 54 1.70 -17.12 -1.87
N GLN A 55 0.97 -17.69 -0.92
CA GLN A 55 1.38 -17.76 0.49
C GLN A 55 1.66 -16.36 1.09
N GLY A 56 1.02 -15.33 0.55
CA GLY A 56 1.17 -13.97 1.03
C GLY A 56 2.48 -13.31 0.67
N ARG A 57 3.25 -13.87 -0.27
CA ARG A 57 4.58 -13.36 -0.61
C ARG A 57 4.58 -11.97 -1.22
N MET A 58 3.61 -11.70 -2.11
CA MET A 58 3.53 -10.38 -2.73
C MET A 58 3.17 -9.32 -1.68
N ALA A 59 2.19 -9.61 -0.83
CA ALA A 59 1.81 -8.70 0.25
C ALA A 59 3.00 -8.40 1.16
N ARG A 60 3.78 -9.42 1.48
CA ARG A 60 4.97 -9.27 2.31
C ARG A 60 6.01 -8.39 1.65
N SER A 61 6.22 -8.57 0.34
CA SER A 61 7.15 -7.76 -0.44
C SER A 61 6.71 -6.30 -0.49
N LEU A 62 5.42 -6.06 -0.68
CA LEU A 62 4.88 -4.70 -0.69
C LEU A 62 5.09 -4.02 0.66
N ARG A 63 4.86 -4.74 1.77
CA ARG A 63 5.09 -4.22 3.11
C ARG A 63 6.56 -3.91 3.34
N THR A 64 7.45 -4.74 2.84
CA THR A 64 8.90 -4.50 2.94
C THR A 64 9.29 -3.20 2.24
N ILE A 65 8.74 -2.96 1.05
CA ILE A 65 9.01 -1.73 0.30
C ILE A 65 8.48 -0.51 1.06
N VAL A 66 7.25 -0.61 1.59
CA VAL A 66 6.66 0.48 2.37
C VAL A 66 7.50 0.77 3.61
N ASN A 67 7.93 -0.27 4.33
CA ASN A 67 8.75 -0.09 5.53
C ASN A 67 10.09 0.55 5.19
N ALA A 68 10.72 0.15 4.10
CA ALA A 68 12.00 0.73 3.67
C ALA A 68 11.84 2.21 3.31
N ALA A 69 10.79 2.55 2.56
CA ALA A 69 10.51 3.94 2.20
C ALA A 69 10.18 4.79 3.42
N ALA A 70 9.46 4.22 4.38
CA ALA A 70 9.06 4.92 5.60
C ALA A 70 10.25 5.33 6.47
N LEU A 71 11.34 4.59 6.42
CA LEU A 71 12.54 4.92 7.19
C LEU A 71 13.07 6.33 6.89
N ARG A 72 12.87 6.80 5.67
CA ARG A 72 13.32 8.12 5.26
C ARG A 72 12.44 9.24 5.80
N THR A 73 11.23 8.91 6.22
CA THR A 73 10.24 9.90 6.62
C THR A 73 10.25 10.20 8.11
N ARG A 74 10.83 9.32 8.91
CA ARG A 74 10.79 9.34 10.37
C ARG A 74 9.37 9.21 10.92
N LYS A 75 8.44 8.75 10.07
CA LYS A 75 7.05 8.48 10.45
C LYS A 75 6.79 7.01 10.33
N ARG A 76 5.75 6.55 11.01
CA ARG A 76 5.35 5.15 10.95
C ARG A 76 4.25 4.97 9.91
N TYR A 77 4.47 4.07 8.98
CA TYR A 77 3.49 3.70 7.97
C TYR A 77 3.27 2.19 8.01
N GLN A 78 2.04 1.80 7.84
CA GLN A 78 1.66 0.40 7.77
C GLN A 78 0.78 0.22 6.54
N LEU A 79 1.05 -0.81 5.75
CA LEU A 79 0.22 -1.13 4.59
C LEU A 79 -0.82 -2.18 5.00
N GLU A 80 -2.08 -1.87 4.72
CA GLU A 80 -3.18 -2.79 4.93
C GLU A 80 -3.86 -3.05 3.59
N ILE A 81 -3.94 -4.32 3.20
CA ILE A 81 -4.64 -4.72 1.98
C ILE A 81 -6.06 -5.08 2.40
N VAL A 82 -7.02 -4.31 1.89
CA VAL A 82 -8.42 -4.48 2.28
C VAL A 82 -9.03 -5.63 1.48
N GLU A 83 -9.59 -6.61 2.20
CA GLU A 83 -10.17 -7.82 1.60
C GLU A 83 -11.70 -7.85 1.65
#